data_350c0c0a08960cf72f87fd4a916ea06e
#
_entry.id   350c0c0a08960cf72f87fd4a916ea06e
#
_cell.length_a   1.000
_cell.length_b   1.000
_cell.length_c   1.000
_cell.angle_alpha   90.00
_cell.angle_beta   90.00
_cell.angle_gamma   90.00
#
_symmetry.space_group_name_H-M   'P 1'
#
loop_
_entity.id
_entity.type
_entity.pdbx_description
1 polymer ?
#
loop_
_entity_poly.entity_id
_entity_poly.type
_entity_poly.pdbx_seq_one_letter_code
_entity_poly.pdbx_strand_id
1 'polypeptide(L)'
;MDLMKGKKGLIMGVANERSIAWGISQKLAEAGAELAFTYLGDALKKRVIPLAEKLNSKVTFSCDVEKKEEIIKLFEDIKSQWGEIDFVVHAVAFSDKSELSGEYLNTTRENFLRSMLISCFSFTEVAKEASKIMKQGGSLLTLTYESTKAIPNYNVMGVCKSALEASVKYLARDLGAKGMRVNAISAGPIKTLAASAIGDAKFLYKWNEDHSFLKRNVDIHDVGNSALYLLSDLANGVTGEIHYVDAGYNKVGMPDPKNIT
;
A
#
# COMPACT_ATOMS: atom_id res chain seq x y z
N MET A 1 21.21 8.63 6.17
CA MET A 1 21.47 8.91 4.73
C MET A 1 20.31 9.74 4.21
N ASP A 2 20.57 10.87 3.58
CA ASP A 2 19.54 11.79 3.06
C ASP A 2 19.00 11.35 1.68
N LEU A 3 18.66 10.05 1.55
CA LEU A 3 18.24 9.47 0.26
C LEU A 3 17.00 10.13 -0.36
N MET A 4 16.17 10.74 0.48
CA MET A 4 14.92 11.39 0.06
C MET A 4 14.95 12.90 0.27
N LYS A 5 16.12 13.49 0.54
CA LYS A 5 16.25 14.93 0.79
C LYS A 5 15.74 15.76 -0.39
N GLY A 6 14.82 16.69 -0.08
CA GLY A 6 14.17 17.54 -1.08
C GLY A 6 13.13 16.86 -1.95
N LYS A 7 12.84 15.57 -1.72
CA LYS A 7 11.74 14.86 -2.39
C LYS A 7 10.44 15.06 -1.63
N LYS A 8 9.36 15.30 -2.36
CA LYS A 8 8.00 15.52 -1.86
C LYS A 8 7.09 14.38 -2.27
N GLY A 9 6.29 13.85 -1.34
CA GLY A 9 5.42 12.75 -1.68
C GLY A 9 4.13 12.66 -0.89
N LEU A 10 3.14 12.03 -1.52
CA LEU A 10 1.82 11.78 -0.97
C LEU A 10 1.75 10.38 -0.36
N ILE A 11 1.25 10.31 0.87
CA ILE A 11 0.97 9.06 1.58
C ILE A 11 -0.54 8.90 1.77
N MET A 12 -1.10 7.83 1.23
CA MET A 12 -2.51 7.47 1.37
C MET A 12 -2.63 6.18 2.19
N GLY A 13 -3.57 6.15 3.15
CA GLY A 13 -3.91 4.93 3.90
C GLY A 13 -3.33 4.82 5.31
N VAL A 14 -2.83 5.92 5.90
CA VAL A 14 -2.54 5.96 7.34
C VAL A 14 -3.85 6.01 8.12
N ALA A 15 -4.07 5.04 9.01
CA ALA A 15 -5.23 4.99 9.91
C ALA A 15 -4.82 5.12 11.39
N ASN A 16 -3.62 4.66 11.75
CA ASN A 16 -3.01 4.74 13.06
C ASN A 16 -1.51 4.36 12.99
N GLU A 17 -0.83 4.35 14.13
CA GLU A 17 0.61 4.02 14.25
C GLU A 17 0.97 2.57 13.86
N ARG A 18 -0.02 1.69 13.68
CA ARG A 18 0.18 0.30 13.23
C ARG A 18 -0.01 0.11 11.73
N SER A 19 -0.39 1.17 11.01
CA SER A 19 -0.56 1.10 9.55
C SER A 19 0.78 0.88 8.87
N ILE A 20 0.82 0.03 7.83
CA ILE A 20 2.02 -0.14 7.01
C ILE A 20 2.45 1.21 6.41
N ALA A 21 1.47 2.00 5.94
CA ALA A 21 1.71 3.36 5.45
C ALA A 21 2.41 4.26 6.48
N TRP A 22 2.17 4.05 7.79
CA TRP A 22 2.86 4.78 8.85
C TRP A 22 4.33 4.40 8.94
N GLY A 23 4.66 3.09 8.93
CA GLY A 23 6.05 2.63 8.91
C GLY A 23 6.82 3.13 7.69
N ILE A 24 6.16 3.15 6.52
CA ILE A 24 6.71 3.75 5.30
C ILE A 24 6.98 5.24 5.49
N SER A 25 6.00 5.98 6.04
CA SER A 25 6.13 7.42 6.28
C SER A 25 7.30 7.76 7.20
N GLN A 26 7.48 6.98 8.27
CA GLN A 26 8.60 7.17 9.20
C GLN A 26 9.94 7.02 8.48
N LYS A 27 10.12 5.96 7.68
CA LYS A 27 11.38 5.71 6.95
C LYS A 27 11.66 6.77 5.89
N LEU A 28 10.65 7.25 5.19
CA LEU A 28 10.80 8.31 4.19
C LEU A 28 11.14 9.65 4.85
N ALA A 29 10.49 10.01 5.96
CA ALA A 29 10.79 11.22 6.72
C ALA A 29 12.19 11.18 7.34
N GLU A 30 12.61 10.04 7.94
CA GLU A 30 13.96 9.82 8.45
C GLU A 30 15.03 9.97 7.34
N ALA A 31 14.68 9.67 6.09
CA ALA A 31 15.54 9.84 4.92
C ALA A 31 15.46 11.24 4.28
N GLY A 32 14.69 12.18 4.86
CA GLY A 32 14.64 13.58 4.47
C GLY A 32 13.52 13.96 3.52
N ALA A 33 12.50 13.11 3.30
CA ALA A 33 11.34 13.43 2.48
C ALA A 33 10.38 14.42 3.17
N GLU A 34 9.77 15.30 2.38
CA GLU A 34 8.58 16.06 2.77
C GLU A 34 7.32 15.27 2.42
N LEU A 35 6.41 15.09 3.38
CA LEU A 35 5.24 14.22 3.23
C LEU A 35 3.94 15.00 3.29
N ALA A 36 2.98 14.62 2.45
CA ALA A 36 1.57 14.95 2.59
C ALA A 36 0.76 13.69 2.90
N PHE A 37 -0.36 13.84 3.60
CA PHE A 37 -1.19 12.71 4.00
C PHE A 37 -2.63 12.89 3.57
N THR A 38 -3.31 11.77 3.26
CA THR A 38 -4.77 11.76 3.11
C THR A 38 -5.46 11.09 4.28
N TYR A 39 -6.70 11.49 4.51
CA TYR A 39 -7.62 10.84 5.45
C TYR A 39 -9.03 10.82 4.88
N LEU A 40 -9.86 9.89 5.34
CA LEU A 40 -11.29 9.80 5.02
C LEU A 40 -12.12 10.09 6.26
N GLY A 41 -12.88 11.19 6.24
CA GLY A 41 -13.81 11.58 7.29
C GLY A 41 -13.14 11.99 8.62
N ASP A 42 -13.95 12.49 9.56
CA ASP A 42 -13.48 13.10 10.80
C ASP A 42 -12.78 12.12 11.75
N ALA A 43 -13.19 10.86 11.75
CA ALA A 43 -12.60 9.85 12.62
C ALA A 43 -11.12 9.59 12.28
N LEU A 44 -10.77 9.50 10.99
CA LEU A 44 -9.38 9.37 10.55
C LEU A 44 -8.65 10.70 10.61
N LYS A 45 -9.29 11.83 10.29
CA LYS A 45 -8.72 13.16 10.44
C LYS A 45 -8.08 13.36 11.81
N LYS A 46 -8.84 13.06 12.89
CA LYS A 46 -8.37 13.20 14.28
C LYS A 46 -7.16 12.33 14.63
N ARG A 47 -6.88 11.28 13.85
CA ARG A 47 -5.72 10.39 14.04
C ARG A 47 -4.56 10.76 13.14
N VAL A 48 -4.84 11.08 11.86
CA VAL A 48 -3.81 11.31 10.84
C VAL A 48 -3.11 12.64 11.06
N ILE A 49 -3.83 13.72 11.41
CA ILE A 49 -3.20 15.03 11.61
C ILE A 49 -2.11 14.98 12.70
N PRO A 50 -2.36 14.47 13.93
CA PRO A 50 -1.30 14.37 14.94
C PRO A 50 -0.12 13.47 14.53
N LEU A 51 -0.38 12.44 13.72
CA LEU A 51 0.69 11.58 13.19
C LEU A 51 1.53 12.32 12.14
N ALA A 52 0.90 13.06 11.24
CA ALA A 52 1.60 13.89 10.26
C ALA A 52 2.51 14.92 10.96
N GLU A 53 2.00 15.58 12.01
CA GLU A 53 2.77 16.55 12.82
C GLU A 53 4.00 15.92 13.47
N LYS A 54 3.94 14.66 13.93
CA LYS A 54 5.11 13.93 14.46
C LYS A 54 6.25 13.79 13.43
N LEU A 55 5.93 13.84 12.14
CA LEU A 55 6.89 13.81 11.04
C LEU A 55 7.13 15.20 10.42
N ASN A 56 6.80 16.26 11.16
CA ASN A 56 6.91 17.67 10.71
C ASN A 56 6.09 18.00 9.46
N SER A 57 5.09 17.20 9.13
CA SER A 57 4.17 17.48 8.03
C SER A 57 2.95 18.25 8.53
N LYS A 58 2.63 19.36 7.82
CA LYS A 58 1.40 20.14 8.01
C LYS A 58 0.44 19.99 6.83
N VAL A 59 0.78 19.16 5.84
CA VAL A 59 0.03 19.03 4.59
C VAL A 59 -0.84 17.77 4.67
N THR A 60 -2.13 18.00 4.86
CA THR A 60 -3.11 16.90 4.96
C THR A 60 -4.38 17.25 4.18
N PHE A 61 -4.96 16.25 3.52
CA PHE A 61 -6.14 16.42 2.66
C PHE A 61 -7.21 15.37 2.99
N SER A 62 -8.49 15.77 2.88
CA SER A 62 -9.58 14.79 2.83
C SER A 62 -9.63 14.19 1.43
N CYS A 63 -9.77 12.86 1.33
CA CYS A 63 -9.96 12.19 0.05
C CYS A 63 -10.70 10.87 0.23
N ASP A 64 -11.86 10.76 -0.39
CA ASP A 64 -12.60 9.51 -0.58
C ASP A 64 -12.28 8.98 -1.97
N VAL A 65 -11.55 7.86 -2.03
CA VAL A 65 -11.14 7.26 -3.32
C VAL A 65 -12.30 6.60 -4.08
N GLU A 66 -13.48 6.49 -3.48
CA GLU A 66 -14.70 6.09 -4.19
C GLU A 66 -15.24 7.22 -5.08
N LYS A 67 -14.78 8.46 -4.85
CA LYS A 67 -15.24 9.66 -5.56
C LYS A 67 -14.12 10.22 -6.43
N LYS A 68 -14.24 10.02 -7.71
CA LYS A 68 -13.27 10.48 -8.70
C LYS A 68 -12.96 11.97 -8.57
N GLU A 69 -13.98 12.78 -8.27
CA GLU A 69 -13.84 14.23 -8.14
C GLU A 69 -12.95 14.60 -6.94
N GLU A 70 -13.00 13.82 -5.85
CA GLU A 70 -12.14 14.04 -4.69
C GLU A 70 -10.68 13.68 -5.01
N ILE A 71 -10.43 12.65 -5.83
CA ILE A 71 -9.06 12.32 -6.31
C ILE A 71 -8.53 13.46 -7.19
N ILE A 72 -9.32 13.97 -8.14
CA ILE A 72 -8.92 15.09 -9.01
C ILE A 72 -8.57 16.30 -8.16
N LYS A 73 -9.49 16.69 -7.26
CA LYS A 73 -9.30 17.82 -6.37
C LYS A 73 -8.05 17.69 -5.48
N LEU A 74 -7.78 16.49 -4.96
CA LEU A 74 -6.58 16.20 -4.17
C LEU A 74 -5.30 16.60 -4.92
N PHE A 75 -5.16 16.22 -6.19
CA PHE A 75 -3.97 16.53 -6.97
C PHE A 75 -3.91 18.00 -7.42
N GLU A 76 -5.05 18.65 -7.60
CA GLU A 76 -5.12 20.11 -7.81
C GLU A 76 -4.65 20.86 -6.56
N ASP A 77 -5.10 20.47 -5.37
CA ASP A 77 -4.70 21.05 -4.10
C ASP A 77 -3.19 20.83 -3.83
N ILE A 78 -2.67 19.63 -4.10
CA ILE A 78 -1.22 19.33 -3.99
C ILE A 78 -0.43 20.20 -4.97
N LYS A 79 -0.87 20.34 -6.22
CA LYS A 79 -0.23 21.20 -7.21
C LYS A 79 -0.18 22.65 -6.77
N SER A 80 -1.27 23.13 -6.19
CA SER A 80 -1.32 24.49 -5.63
C SER A 80 -0.35 24.69 -4.46
N GLN A 81 -0.20 23.68 -3.60
CA GLN A 81 0.63 23.72 -2.40
C GLN A 81 2.14 23.54 -2.71
N TRP A 82 2.48 22.62 -3.60
CA TRP A 82 3.85 22.17 -3.84
C TRP A 82 4.36 22.32 -5.27
N GLY A 83 3.46 22.53 -6.23
CA GLY A 83 3.75 22.52 -7.67
C GLY A 83 3.90 21.12 -8.23
N GLU A 84 4.91 20.40 -7.79
CA GLU A 84 5.23 19.05 -8.24
C GLU A 84 5.49 18.11 -7.07
N ILE A 85 5.36 16.79 -7.33
CA ILE A 85 5.70 15.72 -6.37
C ILE A 85 6.68 14.72 -6.99
N ASP A 86 7.39 14.00 -6.14
CA ASP A 86 8.36 12.98 -6.54
C ASP A 86 7.81 11.57 -6.39
N PHE A 87 6.89 11.33 -5.45
CA PHE A 87 6.35 9.97 -5.23
C PHE A 87 4.94 9.96 -4.64
N VAL A 88 4.28 8.81 -4.81
CA VAL A 88 2.99 8.49 -4.18
C VAL A 88 3.05 7.09 -3.57
N VAL A 89 2.57 6.97 -2.34
CA VAL A 89 2.29 5.68 -1.67
C VAL A 89 0.78 5.50 -1.57
N HIS A 90 0.24 4.53 -2.30
CA HIS A 90 -1.16 4.14 -2.26
C HIS A 90 -1.32 2.89 -1.40
N ALA A 91 -1.73 3.07 -0.14
CA ALA A 91 -1.93 1.99 0.83
C ALA A 91 -3.40 1.90 1.27
N VAL A 92 -4.31 2.02 0.30
CA VAL A 92 -5.77 2.02 0.52
C VAL A 92 -6.34 0.68 0.12
N ALA A 93 -7.20 0.11 0.96
CA ALA A 93 -7.96 -1.09 0.65
C ALA A 93 -9.24 -1.12 1.50
N PHE A 94 -10.29 -1.71 0.96
CA PHE A 94 -11.56 -1.90 1.65
C PHE A 94 -12.27 -3.16 1.14
N SER A 95 -12.92 -3.86 2.05
CA SER A 95 -13.97 -4.83 1.78
C SER A 95 -14.90 -4.93 3.00
N ASP A 96 -16.11 -5.38 2.80
CA ASP A 96 -17.04 -5.61 3.91
C ASP A 96 -16.50 -6.75 4.78
N LYS A 97 -16.35 -6.46 6.08
CA LYS A 97 -15.79 -7.39 7.05
C LYS A 97 -16.54 -8.71 7.12
N SER A 98 -17.87 -8.69 6.95
CA SER A 98 -18.71 -9.88 6.95
C SER A 98 -18.37 -10.88 5.85
N GLU A 99 -17.77 -10.42 4.75
CA GLU A 99 -17.37 -11.25 3.60
C GLU A 99 -15.87 -11.63 3.61
N LEU A 100 -15.12 -11.16 4.60
CA LEU A 100 -13.75 -11.60 4.88
C LEU A 100 -13.72 -12.79 5.86
N SER A 101 -14.69 -13.68 5.70
CA SER A 101 -14.83 -14.96 6.41
C SER A 101 -15.71 -15.90 5.59
N GLY A 102 -15.56 -17.21 5.80
CA GLY A 102 -16.34 -18.23 5.08
C GLY A 102 -15.92 -18.37 3.61
N GLU A 103 -16.88 -18.72 2.76
CA GLU A 103 -16.62 -19.09 1.36
C GLU A 103 -16.64 -17.87 0.43
N TYR A 104 -15.68 -17.78 -0.48
CA TYR A 104 -15.63 -16.76 -1.53
C TYR A 104 -16.87 -16.75 -2.44
N LEU A 105 -17.50 -17.91 -2.65
CA LEU A 105 -18.71 -18.04 -3.46
C LEU A 105 -19.87 -17.15 -2.98
N ASN A 106 -19.86 -16.79 -1.71
CA ASN A 106 -20.88 -15.96 -1.10
C ASN A 106 -20.62 -14.43 -1.24
N THR A 107 -19.57 -14.05 -1.97
CA THR A 107 -19.27 -12.64 -2.22
C THR A 107 -20.42 -11.97 -2.98
N THR A 108 -20.96 -10.89 -2.42
CA THR A 108 -22.02 -10.11 -3.06
C THR A 108 -21.48 -9.28 -4.21
N ARG A 109 -22.34 -8.99 -5.18
CA ARG A 109 -22.00 -8.12 -6.31
C ARG A 109 -21.61 -6.72 -5.83
N GLU A 110 -22.32 -6.19 -4.87
CA GLU A 110 -22.12 -4.86 -4.29
C GLU A 110 -20.74 -4.75 -3.65
N ASN A 111 -20.39 -5.69 -2.77
CA ASN A 111 -19.07 -5.70 -2.12
C ASN A 111 -17.95 -5.99 -3.12
N PHE A 112 -18.16 -6.87 -4.11
CA PHE A 112 -17.18 -7.11 -5.17
C PHE A 112 -16.84 -5.83 -5.93
N LEU A 113 -17.85 -5.11 -6.42
CA LEU A 113 -17.64 -3.87 -7.17
C LEU A 113 -16.97 -2.79 -6.32
N ARG A 114 -17.41 -2.62 -5.08
CA ARG A 114 -16.85 -1.63 -4.16
C ARG A 114 -15.41 -1.98 -3.76
N SER A 115 -15.14 -3.24 -3.44
CA SER A 115 -13.78 -3.70 -3.12
C SER A 115 -12.83 -3.51 -4.29
N MET A 116 -13.24 -3.82 -5.51
CA MET A 116 -12.46 -3.61 -6.73
C MET A 116 -12.19 -2.12 -6.99
N LEU A 117 -13.19 -1.27 -6.83
CA LEU A 117 -13.04 0.18 -7.00
C LEU A 117 -12.00 0.74 -6.01
N ILE A 118 -12.18 0.47 -4.71
CA ILE A 118 -11.33 1.04 -3.67
C ILE A 118 -9.94 0.39 -3.63
N SER A 119 -9.87 -0.94 -3.73
CA SER A 119 -8.62 -1.67 -3.46
C SER A 119 -7.77 -1.94 -4.70
N CYS A 120 -8.28 -1.64 -5.91
CA CYS A 120 -7.58 -1.85 -7.16
C CYS A 120 -7.65 -0.61 -8.07
N PHE A 121 -8.84 -0.23 -8.54
CA PHE A 121 -8.99 0.78 -9.58
C PHE A 121 -8.62 2.20 -9.11
N SER A 122 -8.84 2.51 -7.83
CA SER A 122 -8.42 3.79 -7.24
C SER A 122 -6.93 4.06 -7.44
N PHE A 123 -6.08 3.02 -7.43
CA PHE A 123 -4.65 3.19 -7.72
C PHE A 123 -4.41 3.67 -9.16
N THR A 124 -5.19 3.18 -10.12
CA THR A 124 -5.12 3.63 -11.51
C THR A 124 -5.53 5.09 -11.65
N GLU A 125 -6.60 5.52 -10.96
CA GLU A 125 -7.04 6.92 -10.98
C GLU A 125 -6.03 7.84 -10.29
N VAL A 126 -5.51 7.43 -9.14
CA VAL A 126 -4.43 8.13 -8.41
C VAL A 126 -3.18 8.26 -9.30
N ALA A 127 -2.74 7.18 -9.96
CA ALA A 127 -1.58 7.21 -10.86
C ALA A 127 -1.78 8.17 -12.04
N LYS A 128 -3.00 8.19 -12.61
CA LYS A 128 -3.36 9.11 -13.68
C LYS A 128 -3.24 10.57 -13.24
N GLU A 129 -3.83 10.94 -12.12
CA GLU A 129 -3.81 12.32 -11.65
C GLU A 129 -2.40 12.72 -11.14
N ALA A 130 -1.71 11.82 -10.41
CA ALA A 130 -0.33 12.03 -9.98
C ALA A 130 0.61 12.31 -11.16
N SER A 131 0.46 11.56 -12.27
CA SER A 131 1.33 11.72 -13.44
C SER A 131 1.29 13.09 -14.11
N LYS A 132 0.27 13.91 -13.81
CA LYS A 132 0.13 15.29 -14.34
C LYS A 132 1.01 16.30 -13.59
N ILE A 133 1.40 15.97 -12.36
CA ILE A 133 2.17 16.85 -11.47
C ILE A 133 3.44 16.18 -10.93
N MET A 134 3.73 14.96 -11.36
CA MET A 134 4.91 14.22 -10.94
C MET A 134 6.11 14.60 -11.82
N LYS A 135 7.25 14.80 -11.18
CA LYS A 135 8.51 15.03 -11.87
C LYS A 135 8.93 13.81 -12.71
N GLN A 136 9.76 14.05 -13.71
CA GLN A 136 10.48 12.98 -14.39
C GLN A 136 11.33 12.20 -13.35
N GLY A 137 11.28 10.87 -13.40
CA GLY A 137 11.91 10.00 -12.40
C GLY A 137 11.06 9.76 -11.16
N GLY A 138 9.82 10.24 -11.12
CA GLY A 138 8.89 10.01 -10.02
C GLY A 138 8.52 8.53 -9.84
N SER A 139 8.06 8.16 -8.64
CA SER A 139 7.77 6.77 -8.30
C SER A 139 6.42 6.59 -7.61
N LEU A 140 5.63 5.61 -8.07
CA LEU A 140 4.39 5.18 -7.45
C LEU A 140 4.57 3.82 -6.80
N LEU A 141 4.08 3.68 -5.58
CA LEU A 141 4.13 2.44 -4.82
C LEU A 141 2.73 2.10 -4.29
N THR A 142 2.31 0.84 -4.48
CA THR A 142 1.11 0.32 -3.83
C THR A 142 1.43 -0.88 -2.95
N LEU A 143 0.47 -1.28 -2.11
CA LEU A 143 0.59 -2.44 -1.22
C LEU A 143 -0.33 -3.56 -1.67
N THR A 144 0.24 -4.74 -1.81
CA THR A 144 -0.48 -5.98 -2.09
C THR A 144 -0.23 -7.02 -0.99
N TYR A 145 -0.87 -8.15 -1.09
CA TYR A 145 -0.65 -9.32 -0.25
C TYR A 145 -0.85 -10.57 -1.10
N GLU A 146 -0.05 -11.59 -0.90
CA GLU A 146 -0.01 -12.88 -1.59
C GLU A 146 -1.21 -13.15 -2.54
N SER A 147 -1.04 -12.83 -3.80
CA SER A 147 -2.09 -12.93 -4.81
C SER A 147 -1.97 -14.19 -5.69
N THR A 148 -0.87 -14.94 -5.52
CA THR A 148 -0.59 -16.14 -6.33
C THR A 148 -1.20 -17.39 -5.74
N LYS A 149 -1.73 -17.33 -4.51
CA LYS A 149 -2.31 -18.43 -3.76
C LYS A 149 -3.64 -18.01 -3.14
N ALA A 150 -4.54 -18.98 -2.98
CA ALA A 150 -5.76 -18.77 -2.21
C ALA A 150 -5.43 -18.71 -0.71
N ILE A 151 -5.72 -17.59 -0.08
CA ILE A 151 -5.56 -17.40 1.36
C ILE A 151 -6.93 -17.52 2.03
N PRO A 152 -7.10 -18.39 3.04
CA PRO A 152 -8.37 -18.55 3.74
C PRO A 152 -8.91 -17.20 4.24
N ASN A 153 -10.22 -16.97 4.08
CA ASN A 153 -10.93 -15.77 4.50
C ASN A 153 -10.52 -14.46 3.80
N TYR A 154 -9.48 -14.46 2.96
CA TYR A 154 -9.10 -13.26 2.21
C TYR A 154 -10.05 -12.97 1.04
N ASN A 155 -10.67 -13.99 0.49
CA ASN A 155 -11.82 -13.96 -0.43
C ASN A 155 -11.67 -12.91 -1.55
N VAL A 156 -12.64 -11.99 -1.67
CA VAL A 156 -12.64 -10.93 -2.69
C VAL A 156 -11.37 -10.07 -2.66
N MET A 157 -10.75 -9.89 -1.50
CA MET A 157 -9.51 -9.13 -1.41
C MET A 157 -8.35 -9.81 -2.15
N GLY A 158 -8.27 -11.15 -2.17
CA GLY A 158 -7.29 -11.87 -2.98
C GLY A 158 -7.47 -11.58 -4.48
N VAL A 159 -8.71 -11.55 -4.96
CA VAL A 159 -9.04 -11.17 -6.34
C VAL A 159 -8.66 -9.72 -6.63
N CYS A 160 -8.99 -8.80 -5.73
CA CYS A 160 -8.61 -7.38 -5.85
C CYS A 160 -7.09 -7.20 -5.92
N LYS A 161 -6.33 -7.95 -5.09
CA LYS A 161 -4.86 -7.85 -5.09
C LYS A 161 -4.24 -8.43 -6.35
N SER A 162 -4.78 -9.53 -6.89
CA SER A 162 -4.35 -10.06 -8.21
C SER A 162 -4.57 -9.03 -9.33
N ALA A 163 -5.73 -8.38 -9.33
CA ALA A 163 -6.04 -7.32 -10.30
C ALA A 163 -5.13 -6.08 -10.10
N LEU A 164 -4.85 -5.70 -8.84
CA LEU A 164 -3.94 -4.61 -8.51
C LEU A 164 -2.51 -4.88 -9.02
N GLU A 165 -1.99 -6.10 -8.82
CA GLU A 165 -0.65 -6.49 -9.31
C GLU A 165 -0.59 -6.51 -10.85
N ALA A 166 -1.66 -6.90 -11.52
CA ALA A 166 -1.76 -6.74 -12.96
C ALA A 166 -1.73 -5.25 -13.36
N SER A 167 -2.50 -4.39 -12.66
CA SER A 167 -2.53 -2.94 -12.90
C SER A 167 -1.17 -2.28 -12.75
N VAL A 168 -0.35 -2.72 -11.78
CA VAL A 168 1.04 -2.23 -11.61
C VAL A 168 1.85 -2.37 -12.89
N LYS A 169 1.75 -3.51 -13.58
CA LYS A 169 2.48 -3.79 -14.82
C LYS A 169 2.03 -2.88 -15.98
N TYR A 170 0.71 -2.69 -16.12
CA TYR A 170 0.16 -1.81 -17.18
C TYR A 170 0.50 -0.34 -16.90
N LEU A 171 0.38 0.12 -15.65
CA LEU A 171 0.77 1.48 -15.26
C LEU A 171 2.27 1.72 -15.43
N ALA A 172 3.11 0.74 -15.09
CA ALA A 172 4.56 0.81 -15.30
C ALA A 172 4.92 0.96 -16.78
N ARG A 173 4.23 0.22 -17.67
CA ARG A 173 4.37 0.33 -19.11
C ARG A 173 3.98 1.73 -19.62
N ASP A 174 2.82 2.22 -19.20
CA ASP A 174 2.26 3.48 -19.72
C ASP A 174 3.03 4.72 -19.20
N LEU A 175 3.53 4.66 -17.96
CA LEU A 175 4.24 5.76 -17.33
C LEU A 175 5.76 5.71 -17.52
N GLY A 176 6.30 4.55 -17.89
CA GLY A 176 7.74 4.34 -18.09
C GLY A 176 8.35 5.26 -19.13
N ALA A 177 7.65 5.51 -20.25
CA ALA A 177 8.08 6.46 -21.27
C ALA A 177 8.20 7.91 -20.78
N LYS A 178 7.55 8.24 -19.65
CA LYS A 178 7.66 9.53 -18.95
C LYS A 178 8.74 9.52 -17.86
N GLY A 179 9.52 8.45 -17.77
CA GLY A 179 10.54 8.27 -16.73
C GLY A 179 9.97 7.95 -15.34
N MET A 180 8.69 7.60 -15.22
CA MET A 180 8.06 7.28 -13.95
C MET A 180 8.07 5.77 -13.70
N ARG A 181 8.27 5.37 -12.42
CA ARG A 181 8.29 3.98 -12.00
C ARG A 181 7.03 3.63 -11.21
N VAL A 182 6.53 2.41 -11.38
CA VAL A 182 5.35 1.92 -10.66
C VAL A 182 5.65 0.52 -10.14
N ASN A 183 5.59 0.34 -8.81
CA ASN A 183 5.90 -0.93 -8.16
C ASN A 183 4.86 -1.23 -7.06
N ALA A 184 4.85 -2.47 -6.59
CA ALA A 184 4.09 -2.88 -5.42
C ALA A 184 4.99 -3.61 -4.41
N ILE A 185 4.64 -3.51 -3.13
CA ILE A 185 5.17 -4.39 -2.09
C ILE A 185 4.09 -5.39 -1.69
N SER A 186 4.41 -6.68 -1.83
CA SER A 186 3.63 -7.77 -1.24
C SER A 186 4.17 -8.03 0.17
N ALA A 187 3.48 -7.46 1.17
CA ALA A 187 3.89 -7.57 2.56
C ALA A 187 3.32 -8.86 3.19
N GLY A 188 4.12 -9.56 3.99
CA GLY A 188 3.62 -10.63 4.85
C GLY A 188 2.59 -10.12 5.86
N PRO A 189 1.93 -11.00 6.63
CA PRO A 189 0.89 -10.61 7.56
C PRO A 189 1.44 -9.72 8.69
N ILE A 190 0.88 -8.52 8.81
CA ILE A 190 1.22 -7.52 9.84
C ILE A 190 -0.05 -7.19 10.64
N LYS A 191 0.07 -7.06 11.97
CA LYS A 191 -1.04 -6.76 12.88
C LYS A 191 -1.53 -5.31 12.72
N THR A 192 -2.23 -5.03 11.63
CA THR A 192 -2.84 -3.72 11.34
C THR A 192 -4.34 -3.72 11.68
N LEU A 193 -4.95 -2.53 11.63
CA LEU A 193 -6.41 -2.40 11.76
C LEU A 193 -7.12 -3.15 10.62
N ALA A 194 -6.65 -3.03 9.38
CA ALA A 194 -7.21 -3.72 8.23
C ALA A 194 -7.11 -5.25 8.37
N ALA A 195 -5.96 -5.78 8.79
CA ALA A 195 -5.76 -7.21 8.98
C ALA A 195 -6.66 -7.80 10.08
N SER A 196 -7.08 -7.00 11.07
CA SER A 196 -8.02 -7.45 12.12
C SER A 196 -9.44 -7.70 11.59
N ALA A 197 -9.77 -7.29 10.38
CA ALA A 197 -11.05 -7.57 9.73
C ALA A 197 -11.10 -8.96 9.07
N ILE A 198 -9.95 -9.59 8.80
CA ILE A 198 -9.87 -10.91 8.19
C ILE A 198 -10.19 -11.98 9.23
N GLY A 199 -11.08 -12.92 8.89
CA GLY A 199 -11.37 -14.08 9.74
C GLY A 199 -10.11 -14.89 10.03
N ASP A 200 -10.00 -15.43 11.24
CA ASP A 200 -8.87 -16.26 11.68
C ASP A 200 -7.47 -15.63 11.52
N ALA A 201 -7.37 -14.30 11.57
CA ALA A 201 -6.11 -13.57 11.41
C ALA A 201 -4.99 -14.09 12.34
N LYS A 202 -5.34 -14.57 13.56
CA LYS A 202 -4.36 -15.17 14.47
C LYS A 202 -3.71 -16.42 13.89
N PHE A 203 -4.51 -17.27 13.21
CA PHE A 203 -4.01 -18.45 12.52
C PHE A 203 -3.05 -18.05 11.39
N LEU A 204 -3.41 -17.06 10.58
CA LEU A 204 -2.55 -16.58 9.49
C LEU A 204 -1.20 -16.06 10.00
N TYR A 205 -1.18 -15.31 11.11
CA TYR A 205 0.07 -14.84 11.72
C TYR A 205 0.95 -16.00 12.21
N LYS A 206 0.35 -16.96 12.93
CA LYS A 206 1.09 -18.10 13.46
C LYS A 206 1.60 -19.00 12.35
N TRP A 207 0.77 -19.26 11.34
CA TRP A 207 1.15 -20.04 10.18
C TRP A 207 2.34 -19.42 9.43
N ASN A 208 2.30 -18.12 9.17
CA ASN A 208 3.39 -17.42 8.48
C ASN A 208 4.68 -17.44 9.31
N GLU A 209 4.59 -17.19 10.63
CA GLU A 209 5.73 -17.25 11.54
C GLU A 209 6.40 -18.62 11.52
N ASP A 210 5.63 -19.70 11.60
CA ASP A 210 6.14 -21.08 11.65
C ASP A 210 6.72 -21.55 10.32
N HIS A 211 6.20 -21.06 9.19
CA HIS A 211 6.54 -21.59 7.87
C HIS A 211 7.42 -20.65 7.03
N SER A 212 7.54 -19.37 7.36
CA SER A 212 8.49 -18.47 6.67
C SER A 212 9.94 -18.91 6.88
N PHE A 213 10.82 -18.56 5.93
CA PHE A 213 12.23 -18.95 6.04
C PHE A 213 12.94 -18.28 7.23
N LEU A 214 12.61 -17.03 7.55
CA LEU A 214 13.19 -16.32 8.69
C LEU A 214 12.51 -16.63 10.02
N LYS A 215 11.48 -17.50 10.05
CA LYS A 215 10.75 -17.93 11.25
C LYS A 215 10.21 -16.76 12.08
N ARG A 216 9.78 -15.72 11.42
CA ARG A 216 9.14 -14.54 12.01
C ARG A 216 8.14 -13.90 11.05
N ASN A 217 7.22 -13.14 11.59
CA ASN A 217 6.47 -12.19 10.79
C ASN A 217 7.33 -10.94 10.52
N VAL A 218 7.03 -10.25 9.43
CA VAL A 218 7.57 -8.91 9.15
C VAL A 218 6.77 -7.86 9.91
N ASP A 219 7.37 -6.69 10.07
CA ASP A 219 6.71 -5.53 10.68
C ASP A 219 6.63 -4.33 9.72
N ILE A 220 6.05 -3.23 10.19
CA ILE A 220 5.88 -2.02 9.40
C ILE A 220 7.22 -1.38 9.01
N HIS A 221 8.29 -1.62 9.76
CA HIS A 221 9.62 -1.07 9.46
C HIS A 221 10.35 -1.89 8.41
N ASP A 222 10.19 -3.23 8.39
CA ASP A 222 10.68 -4.08 7.30
C ASP A 222 10.11 -3.60 5.95
N VAL A 223 8.80 -3.32 5.91
CA VAL A 223 8.13 -2.79 4.72
C VAL A 223 8.57 -1.35 4.43
N GLY A 224 8.74 -0.52 5.46
CA GLY A 224 9.22 0.86 5.34
C GLY A 224 10.60 0.94 4.69
N ASN A 225 11.53 0.05 5.07
CA ASN A 225 12.87 -0.02 4.48
C ASN A 225 12.83 -0.39 2.98
N SER A 226 12.00 -1.36 2.61
CA SER A 226 11.80 -1.75 1.21
C SER A 226 11.12 -0.65 0.40
N ALA A 227 10.17 0.07 0.99
CA ALA A 227 9.53 1.22 0.37
C ALA A 227 10.53 2.36 0.13
N LEU A 228 11.41 2.65 1.08
CA LEU A 228 12.50 3.62 0.91
C LEU A 228 13.38 3.25 -0.27
N TYR A 229 13.77 1.98 -0.42
CA TYR A 229 14.53 1.51 -1.59
C TYR A 229 13.76 1.78 -2.88
N LEU A 230 12.51 1.30 -2.99
CA LEU A 230 11.72 1.40 -4.23
C LEU A 230 11.35 2.83 -4.62
N LEU A 231 11.24 3.74 -3.66
CA LEU A 231 10.88 5.14 -3.90
C LEU A 231 12.10 6.05 -4.11
N SER A 232 13.28 5.62 -3.70
CA SER A 232 14.52 6.37 -3.89
C SER A 232 15.18 6.09 -5.26
N ASP A 233 16.25 6.84 -5.56
CA ASP A 233 17.05 6.67 -6.78
C ASP A 233 17.83 5.36 -6.82
N LEU A 234 17.95 4.65 -5.68
CA LEU A 234 18.54 3.30 -5.62
C LEU A 234 17.80 2.28 -6.50
N ALA A 235 16.50 2.52 -6.75
CA ALA A 235 15.66 1.64 -7.56
C ALA A 235 15.38 2.18 -8.97
N ASN A 236 16.22 3.03 -9.53
CA ASN A 236 15.99 3.65 -10.85
C ASN A 236 15.81 2.65 -12.01
N GLY A 237 16.31 1.45 -11.87
CA GLY A 237 16.12 0.36 -12.85
C GLY A 237 14.93 -0.56 -12.53
N VAL A 238 14.10 -0.26 -11.51
CA VAL A 238 13.02 -1.15 -11.03
C VAL A 238 11.66 -0.54 -11.29
N THR A 239 10.88 -1.16 -12.16
CA THR A 239 9.50 -0.78 -12.44
C THR A 239 8.68 -2.00 -12.85
N GLY A 240 7.38 -2.02 -12.54
CA GLY A 240 6.50 -3.17 -12.77
C GLY A 240 6.72 -4.33 -11.81
N GLU A 241 7.50 -4.12 -10.74
CA GLU A 241 7.91 -5.14 -9.78
C GLU A 241 6.86 -5.35 -8.68
N ILE A 242 6.68 -6.61 -8.30
CA ILE A 242 5.97 -7.02 -7.09
C ILE A 242 7.02 -7.53 -6.10
N HIS A 243 7.44 -6.64 -5.22
CA HIS A 243 8.52 -6.87 -4.27
C HIS A 243 8.01 -7.54 -2.99
N TYR A 244 8.43 -8.77 -2.74
CA TYR A 244 7.99 -9.53 -1.57
C TYR A 244 8.78 -9.16 -0.31
N VAL A 245 8.05 -8.76 0.73
CA VAL A 245 8.57 -8.48 2.09
C VAL A 245 7.75 -9.33 3.07
N ASP A 246 8.06 -10.62 3.17
CA ASP A 246 7.26 -11.63 3.87
C ASP A 246 8.09 -12.68 4.61
N ALA A 247 9.35 -12.37 4.91
CA ALA A 247 10.29 -13.28 5.55
C ALA A 247 10.56 -14.58 4.75
N GLY A 248 10.35 -14.53 3.41
CA GLY A 248 10.56 -15.67 2.50
C GLY A 248 9.36 -16.63 2.42
N TYR A 249 8.20 -16.27 2.98
CA TYR A 249 7.02 -17.13 2.99
C TYR A 249 6.52 -17.46 1.57
N ASN A 250 6.57 -16.52 0.63
CA ASN A 250 6.12 -16.77 -0.76
C ASN A 250 6.92 -17.87 -1.48
N LYS A 251 8.11 -18.23 -0.98
CA LYS A 251 8.98 -19.29 -1.54
C LYS A 251 8.77 -20.64 -0.92
N VAL A 252 7.92 -20.76 0.09
CA VAL A 252 7.64 -22.03 0.77
C VAL A 252 6.79 -22.91 -0.12
N GLY A 253 7.35 -24.01 -0.61
CA GLY A 253 6.62 -25.01 -1.41
C GLY A 253 5.89 -26.04 -0.54
N MET A 254 6.48 -26.40 0.62
CA MET A 254 5.92 -27.37 1.55
C MET A 254 6.33 -26.98 2.99
N PRO A 255 5.45 -27.13 3.97
CA PRO A 255 5.78 -26.90 5.37
C PRO A 255 6.83 -27.90 5.86
N ASP A 256 7.67 -27.50 6.82
CA ASP A 256 8.59 -28.40 7.50
C ASP A 256 7.78 -29.48 8.25
N PRO A 257 8.11 -30.79 8.08
CA PRO A 257 7.41 -31.88 8.77
C PRO A 257 7.32 -31.71 10.28
N LYS A 258 8.28 -31.04 10.90
CA LYS A 258 8.28 -30.74 12.34
C LYS A 258 7.17 -29.77 12.78
N ASN A 259 6.57 -29.06 11.84
CA ASN A 259 5.52 -28.07 12.09
C ASN A 259 4.13 -28.60 11.72
N ILE A 260 4.01 -29.89 11.43
CA ILE A 260 2.75 -30.59 11.15
C ILE A 260 2.37 -31.37 12.44
N THR A 261 1.79 -30.66 13.40
CA THR A 261 1.18 -31.26 14.60
C THR A 261 -0.22 -30.73 14.79
#